data_f812b31e4ea99380a778e85002797be3
#
_entry.id   f812b31e4ea99380a778e85002797be3
#
_cell.length_a   1.000
_cell.length_b   1.000
_cell.length_c   1.000
_cell.angle_alpha   90.00
_cell.angle_beta   90.00
_cell.angle_gamma   90.00
#
_symmetry.space_group_name_H-M   'P 1'
#
loop_
_entity.id
_entity.type
_entity.pdbx_description
1 polymer ?
#
loop_
_entity_poly.entity_id
_entity_poly.type
_entity_poly.pdbx_seq_one_letter_code
_entity_poly.pdbx_strand_id
1 'polypeptide(L)'
;KNVNMFMSESLVDYKVCHPGDLAANTMWMWQGAIGVSRFHGVISPSYNTYRQRTVNYIPEYLDYLLRIRPLVDTYNAYSTGITLSRLRLYPQSFLSIHFIVPPMDEQQKIATYLDAECSHIDAMLAKTRSSIEEYKKLKQAVITQAVTKGVRGEREMNDSGVEWIGEIPRGWKIAPMKHFIDILPGYAFSSNDFSSEDGIPLLRGINVGVNEIRWDETVRWNHPISKQIDSFSLKVNDLVVGLDRPWISDGTRVSFISKKDLPCLLLQRVCRIRIRCDSDIRWIYYWLSGNGFKESLTTETTGISVPHISTKQIEQFSIPFPKQSEQSQICDYLDAKCAEIDGLIAKKEQLVKELESYKKSLIYEVVTGKREV
;
A
#
# COMPACT_ATOMS: atom_id res chain seq x y z
N LYS A 1 -3.23 14.92 0.74
CA LYS A 1 -2.68 14.55 -0.58
C LYS A 1 -2.05 15.79 -1.18
N ASN A 2 -0.72 15.83 -1.30
CA ASN A 2 -0.05 16.82 -2.15
C ASN A 2 -0.43 16.48 -3.59
N VAL A 3 -1.38 17.19 -4.13
CA VAL A 3 -1.69 17.13 -5.56
C VAL A 3 -0.69 18.06 -6.23
N ASN A 4 0.30 17.54 -6.92
CA ASN A 4 1.09 18.31 -7.86
C ASN A 4 0.14 18.74 -8.99
N MET A 5 -0.38 19.95 -8.88
CA MET A 5 -1.19 20.54 -9.94
C MET A 5 -0.23 21.01 -11.04
N PHE A 6 -0.37 20.44 -12.22
CA PHE A 6 0.20 21.04 -13.42
C PHE A 6 -0.43 22.43 -13.59
N MET A 7 0.42 23.48 -13.69
CA MET A 7 -0.08 24.79 -14.05
C MET A 7 -0.71 24.73 -15.43
N SER A 8 -1.94 25.23 -15.55
CA SER A 8 -2.56 25.41 -16.86
C SER A 8 -1.74 26.43 -17.69
N GLU A 9 -1.62 26.21 -18.97
CA GLU A 9 -0.97 27.14 -19.90
C GLU A 9 -1.64 28.53 -19.92
N SER A 10 -2.91 28.61 -19.52
CA SER A 10 -3.66 29.87 -19.36
C SER A 10 -4.27 29.95 -17.97
N LEU A 11 -4.11 31.11 -17.33
CA LEU A 11 -4.74 31.46 -16.05
C LEU A 11 -6.01 32.33 -16.24
N VAL A 12 -6.55 32.39 -17.44
CA VAL A 12 -7.84 33.04 -17.74
C VAL A 12 -8.92 32.33 -16.90
N ASP A 13 -9.80 33.12 -16.27
CA ASP A 13 -10.88 32.67 -15.35
C ASP A 13 -10.42 32.14 -13.98
N TYR A 14 -9.13 32.12 -13.68
CA TYR A 14 -8.66 31.82 -12.33
C TYR A 14 -9.07 32.92 -11.36
N LYS A 15 -9.40 32.53 -10.12
CA LYS A 15 -9.86 33.45 -9.09
C LYS A 15 -8.71 33.84 -8.18
N VAL A 16 -8.63 35.11 -7.83
CA VAL A 16 -7.66 35.60 -6.86
C VAL A 16 -8.10 35.24 -5.46
N CYS A 17 -7.16 34.74 -4.65
CA CYS A 17 -7.35 34.40 -3.26
C CYS A 17 -6.30 35.14 -2.42
N HIS A 18 -6.72 35.75 -1.32
CA HIS A 18 -5.85 36.47 -0.38
C HIS A 18 -5.73 35.70 0.94
N PRO A 19 -4.70 36.00 1.77
CA PRO A 19 -4.66 35.45 3.13
C PRO A 19 -5.93 35.80 3.90
N GLY A 20 -6.52 34.77 4.57
CA GLY A 20 -7.77 34.89 5.29
C GLY A 20 -9.03 34.64 4.43
N ASP A 21 -8.93 34.60 3.11
CA ASP A 21 -10.05 34.19 2.26
C ASP A 21 -10.34 32.70 2.42
N LEU A 22 -11.62 32.35 2.46
CA LEU A 22 -12.08 30.96 2.44
C LEU A 22 -12.17 30.48 0.99
N ALA A 23 -11.47 29.41 0.67
CA ALA A 23 -11.48 28.75 -0.63
C ALA A 23 -12.25 27.43 -0.54
N ALA A 24 -13.32 27.29 -1.34
CA ALA A 24 -14.21 26.15 -1.30
C ALA A 24 -14.40 25.56 -2.72
N ASN A 25 -14.07 24.27 -2.90
CA ASN A 25 -14.23 23.58 -4.18
C ASN A 25 -15.68 23.12 -4.36
N THR A 26 -16.42 23.75 -5.26
CA THR A 26 -17.82 23.45 -5.51
C THR A 26 -18.09 21.96 -5.81
N MET A 27 -17.16 21.28 -6.46
CA MET A 27 -17.29 19.88 -6.88
C MET A 27 -16.89 18.87 -5.80
N TRP A 28 -16.10 19.29 -4.80
CA TRP A 28 -15.53 18.41 -3.79
C TRP A 28 -15.88 18.82 -2.35
N MET A 29 -16.77 19.81 -2.18
CA MET A 29 -17.23 20.26 -0.85
C MET A 29 -17.83 19.11 -0.03
N TRP A 30 -18.57 18.22 -0.66
CA TRP A 30 -19.14 17.03 -0.02
C TRP A 30 -18.08 16.08 0.58
N GLN A 31 -16.80 16.26 0.23
CA GLN A 31 -15.65 15.60 0.86
C GLN A 31 -14.85 16.54 1.78
N GLY A 32 -15.32 17.74 2.03
CA GLY A 32 -14.65 18.72 2.87
C GLY A 32 -13.50 19.47 2.17
N ALA A 33 -13.58 19.66 0.84
CA ALA A 33 -12.60 20.44 0.09
C ALA A 33 -12.83 21.95 0.29
N ILE A 34 -12.58 22.42 1.50
CA ILE A 34 -12.67 23.80 1.97
C ILE A 34 -11.47 24.12 2.85
N GLY A 35 -11.01 25.34 2.85
CA GLY A 35 -9.91 25.80 3.71
C GLY A 35 -9.72 27.30 3.63
N VAL A 36 -9.04 27.83 4.65
CA VAL A 36 -8.66 29.24 4.70
C VAL A 36 -7.29 29.41 4.05
N SER A 37 -7.18 30.35 3.10
CA SER A 37 -5.91 30.64 2.44
C SER A 37 -4.93 31.33 3.38
N ARG A 38 -3.70 30.84 3.40
CA ARG A 38 -2.56 31.49 4.08
C ARG A 38 -1.71 32.35 3.13
N PHE A 39 -2.01 32.28 1.82
CA PHE A 39 -1.21 32.86 0.78
C PHE A 39 -2.04 33.76 -0.15
N HIS A 40 -1.38 34.74 -0.75
CA HIS A 40 -1.90 35.45 -1.90
C HIS A 40 -1.57 34.65 -3.17
N GLY A 41 -2.56 34.43 -4.04
CA GLY A 41 -2.36 33.65 -5.25
C GLY A 41 -3.63 33.48 -6.08
N VAL A 42 -3.60 32.57 -7.02
CA VAL A 42 -4.74 32.24 -7.89
C VAL A 42 -5.15 30.80 -7.69
N ILE A 43 -6.45 30.54 -7.76
CA ILE A 43 -7.03 29.20 -7.64
C ILE A 43 -7.92 28.89 -8.83
N SER A 44 -8.07 27.60 -9.12
CA SER A 44 -8.89 27.09 -10.23
C SER A 44 -10.31 27.67 -10.22
N PRO A 45 -10.93 27.86 -11.38
CA PRO A 45 -12.34 28.30 -11.51
C PRO A 45 -13.35 27.43 -10.76
N SER A 46 -13.02 26.16 -10.50
CA SER A 46 -13.85 25.23 -9.73
C SER A 46 -13.99 25.60 -8.24
N TYR A 47 -13.18 26.53 -7.76
CA TYR A 47 -13.28 27.06 -6.40
C TYR A 47 -14.09 28.35 -6.36
N ASN A 48 -14.77 28.57 -5.25
CA ASN A 48 -15.27 29.87 -4.87
C ASN A 48 -14.43 30.43 -3.73
N THR A 49 -14.17 31.73 -3.77
CA THR A 49 -13.52 32.49 -2.70
C THR A 49 -14.56 33.30 -1.94
N TYR A 50 -14.48 33.25 -0.63
CA TYR A 50 -15.35 34.01 0.26
C TYR A 50 -14.49 34.85 1.20
N ARG A 51 -14.80 36.15 1.34
CA ARG A 51 -14.12 37.08 2.23
C ARG A 51 -15.06 37.52 3.33
N GLN A 52 -14.55 37.60 4.55
CA GLN A 52 -15.32 38.13 5.66
C GLN A 52 -15.69 39.62 5.38
N ARG A 53 -16.95 39.95 5.62
CA ARG A 53 -17.42 41.33 5.58
C ARG A 53 -17.17 42.04 6.91
N THR A 54 -17.22 41.29 8.00
CA THR A 54 -16.97 41.74 9.38
C THR A 54 -16.01 40.77 10.03
N VAL A 55 -15.14 41.25 10.92
CA VAL A 55 -14.16 40.40 11.61
C VAL A 55 -14.85 39.65 12.74
N ASN A 56 -15.50 38.55 12.41
CA ASN A 56 -16.21 37.67 13.37
C ASN A 56 -15.51 36.31 13.55
N TYR A 57 -14.50 36.02 12.74
CA TYR A 57 -13.81 34.74 12.76
C TYR A 57 -12.31 34.92 12.71
N ILE A 58 -11.61 34.10 13.50
CA ILE A 58 -10.17 33.92 13.36
C ILE A 58 -9.94 32.88 12.25
N PRO A 59 -9.12 33.19 11.21
CA PRO A 59 -8.89 32.29 10.08
C PRO A 59 -8.48 30.87 10.48
N GLU A 60 -7.59 30.75 11.45
CA GLU A 60 -7.08 29.48 11.96
C GLU A 60 -8.18 28.63 12.63
N TYR A 61 -9.02 29.27 13.45
CA TYR A 61 -10.17 28.62 14.06
C TYR A 61 -11.16 28.14 13.00
N LEU A 62 -11.48 29.02 12.04
CA LEU A 62 -12.42 28.71 10.96
C LEU A 62 -11.92 27.52 10.10
N ASP A 63 -10.63 27.43 9.84
CA ASP A 63 -10.03 26.31 9.09
C ASP A 63 -10.23 24.97 9.79
N TYR A 64 -10.14 24.91 11.11
CA TYR A 64 -10.45 23.72 11.89
C TYR A 64 -11.95 23.41 11.89
N LEU A 65 -12.78 24.38 12.19
CA LEU A 65 -14.24 24.21 12.29
C LEU A 65 -14.85 23.68 11.01
N LEU A 66 -14.52 24.27 9.87
CA LEU A 66 -15.16 23.95 8.57
C LEU A 66 -14.82 22.55 8.05
N ARG A 67 -13.85 21.86 8.64
CA ARG A 67 -13.42 20.51 8.23
C ARG A 67 -13.89 19.39 9.16
N ILE A 68 -14.63 19.69 10.22
CA ILE A 68 -15.14 18.64 11.11
C ILE A 68 -16.17 17.78 10.38
N ARG A 69 -16.24 16.51 10.74
CA ARG A 69 -17.10 15.53 10.06
C ARG A 69 -18.57 15.95 10.00
N PRO A 70 -19.21 16.46 11.05
CA PRO A 70 -20.60 16.89 10.99
C PRO A 70 -20.85 17.99 9.94
N LEU A 71 -19.93 18.95 9.77
CA LEU A 71 -20.07 19.96 8.72
C LEU A 71 -19.86 19.38 7.32
N VAL A 72 -18.93 18.44 7.15
CA VAL A 72 -18.75 17.71 5.87
C VAL A 72 -20.03 16.94 5.52
N ASP A 73 -20.68 16.30 6.48
CA ASP A 73 -21.94 15.60 6.28
C ASP A 73 -23.08 16.60 5.93
N THR A 74 -23.07 17.77 6.55
CA THR A 74 -23.98 18.88 6.20
C THR A 74 -23.73 19.36 4.77
N TYR A 75 -22.47 19.55 4.35
CA TYR A 75 -22.15 19.92 2.96
C TYR A 75 -22.66 18.88 1.96
N ASN A 76 -22.56 17.60 2.30
CA ASN A 76 -23.09 16.53 1.49
C ASN A 76 -24.63 16.63 1.36
N ALA A 77 -25.34 16.88 2.47
CA ALA A 77 -26.79 17.02 2.49
C ALA A 77 -27.29 18.25 1.70
N TYR A 78 -26.53 19.34 1.71
CA TYR A 78 -26.86 20.58 0.96
C TYR A 78 -26.37 20.56 -0.49
N SER A 79 -25.61 19.53 -0.89
CA SER A 79 -25.11 19.36 -2.26
C SER A 79 -26.20 18.78 -3.15
N THR A 80 -26.26 19.23 -4.40
CA THR A 80 -27.21 18.76 -5.41
C THR A 80 -26.49 18.00 -6.52
N GLY A 81 -27.11 16.94 -7.04
CA GLY A 81 -26.56 16.11 -8.13
C GLY A 81 -27.20 14.72 -8.17
N ILE A 82 -27.15 14.06 -9.32
CA ILE A 82 -27.82 12.75 -9.54
C ILE A 82 -26.95 11.59 -9.00
N THR A 83 -25.63 11.76 -8.99
CA THR A 83 -24.67 10.76 -8.51
C THR A 83 -23.65 11.40 -7.59
N LEU A 84 -23.03 10.62 -6.69
CA LEU A 84 -22.01 11.11 -5.75
C LEU A 84 -20.88 11.87 -6.44
N SER A 85 -20.39 11.39 -7.58
CA SER A 85 -19.33 12.06 -8.35
C SER A 85 -19.74 13.38 -9.00
N ARG A 86 -21.05 13.67 -9.06
CA ARG A 86 -21.61 14.87 -9.67
C ARG A 86 -22.26 15.82 -8.65
N LEU A 87 -22.09 15.55 -7.36
CA LEU A 87 -22.57 16.45 -6.31
C LEU A 87 -21.88 17.82 -6.41
N ARG A 88 -22.66 18.89 -6.21
CA ARG A 88 -22.20 20.28 -6.22
C ARG A 88 -22.82 21.03 -5.05
N LEU A 89 -21.98 21.68 -4.25
CA LEU A 89 -22.45 22.63 -3.25
C LEU A 89 -22.31 24.04 -3.82
N TYR A 90 -23.42 24.63 -4.19
CA TYR A 90 -23.45 25.99 -4.74
C TYR A 90 -23.31 27.06 -3.66
N PRO A 91 -22.81 28.27 -4.00
CA PRO A 91 -22.58 29.35 -3.04
C PRO A 91 -23.81 29.69 -2.18
N GLN A 92 -25.00 29.74 -2.77
CA GLN A 92 -26.22 30.06 -2.03
C GLN A 92 -26.56 29.02 -0.95
N SER A 93 -26.43 27.72 -1.29
CA SER A 93 -26.64 26.64 -0.32
C SER A 93 -25.55 26.63 0.75
N PHE A 94 -24.30 26.90 0.40
CA PHE A 94 -23.20 26.99 1.36
C PHE A 94 -23.41 28.16 2.36
N LEU A 95 -23.79 29.33 1.88
CA LEU A 95 -24.01 30.52 2.71
C LEU A 95 -25.26 30.44 3.59
N SER A 96 -26.16 29.49 3.36
CA SER A 96 -27.32 29.22 4.21
C SER A 96 -27.03 28.28 5.38
N ILE A 97 -25.84 27.68 5.43
CA ILE A 97 -25.43 26.77 6.52
C ILE A 97 -25.09 27.59 7.76
N HIS A 98 -25.70 27.22 8.88
CA HIS A 98 -25.45 27.83 10.18
C HIS A 98 -24.52 26.96 11.02
N PHE A 99 -23.62 27.59 11.75
CA PHE A 99 -22.77 26.93 12.73
C PHE A 99 -22.50 27.87 13.92
N ILE A 100 -22.15 27.27 15.04
CA ILE A 100 -21.88 27.99 16.27
C ILE A 100 -20.47 28.59 16.20
N VAL A 101 -20.36 29.87 16.61
CA VAL A 101 -19.08 30.59 16.66
C VAL A 101 -18.92 31.16 18.06
N PRO A 102 -17.89 30.74 18.82
CA PRO A 102 -17.61 31.31 20.13
C PRO A 102 -17.05 32.75 20.02
N PRO A 103 -16.93 33.46 21.13
CA PRO A 103 -16.23 34.74 21.17
C PRO A 103 -14.82 34.70 20.63
N MET A 104 -14.30 35.82 20.16
CA MET A 104 -12.99 35.91 19.48
C MET A 104 -11.81 35.44 20.34
N ASP A 105 -11.86 35.72 21.65
CA ASP A 105 -10.83 35.27 22.61
C ASP A 105 -10.82 33.75 22.78
N GLU A 106 -12.00 33.13 22.78
CA GLU A 106 -12.13 31.67 22.81
C GLU A 106 -11.68 31.04 21.51
N GLN A 107 -12.04 31.62 20.35
CA GLN A 107 -11.53 31.18 19.05
C GLN A 107 -9.99 31.19 19.02
N GLN A 108 -9.35 32.22 19.57
CA GLN A 108 -7.90 32.34 19.60
C GLN A 108 -7.27 31.27 20.49
N LYS A 109 -7.87 30.97 21.65
CA LYS A 109 -7.40 29.90 22.54
C LYS A 109 -7.50 28.55 21.84
N ILE A 110 -8.66 28.25 21.25
CA ILE A 110 -8.90 27.01 20.49
C ILE A 110 -7.90 26.86 19.36
N ALA A 111 -7.71 27.89 18.53
CA ALA A 111 -6.78 27.83 17.40
C ALA A 111 -5.34 27.58 17.88
N THR A 112 -4.89 28.30 18.89
CA THR A 112 -3.54 28.15 19.44
C THR A 112 -3.31 26.75 20.03
N TYR A 113 -4.29 26.25 20.78
CA TYR A 113 -4.23 24.90 21.34
C TYR A 113 -4.20 23.82 20.25
N LEU A 114 -5.09 23.92 19.26
CA LEU A 114 -5.15 22.94 18.18
C LEU A 114 -3.92 22.98 17.27
N ASP A 115 -3.34 24.16 17.00
CA ASP A 115 -2.10 24.28 16.25
C ASP A 115 -0.95 23.56 16.97
N ALA A 116 -0.82 23.71 18.27
CA ALA A 116 0.20 23.04 19.08
C ALA A 116 -0.01 21.50 19.09
N GLU A 117 -1.21 21.06 19.46
CA GLU A 117 -1.51 19.63 19.59
C GLU A 117 -1.50 18.90 18.23
N CYS A 118 -2.08 19.50 17.18
CA CYS A 118 -2.06 18.91 15.84
C CYS A 118 -0.63 18.83 15.29
N SER A 119 0.21 19.84 15.54
CA SER A 119 1.63 19.78 15.14
C SER A 119 2.37 18.66 15.86
N HIS A 120 2.11 18.46 17.15
CA HIS A 120 2.69 17.35 17.92
C HIS A 120 2.25 15.99 17.37
N ILE A 121 0.94 15.81 17.12
CA ILE A 121 0.40 14.57 16.53
C ILE A 121 0.99 14.34 15.14
N ASP A 122 1.10 15.35 14.28
CA ASP A 122 1.68 15.24 12.94
C ASP A 122 3.17 14.82 12.99
N ALA A 123 3.93 15.35 13.96
CA ALA A 123 5.31 14.95 14.20
C ALA A 123 5.40 13.45 14.62
N MET A 124 4.49 13.00 15.51
CA MET A 124 4.42 11.59 15.90
C MET A 124 4.03 10.70 14.71
N LEU A 125 3.07 11.10 13.89
CA LEU A 125 2.67 10.39 12.68
C LEU A 125 3.84 10.26 11.70
N ALA A 126 4.56 11.35 11.44
CA ALA A 126 5.72 11.36 10.55
C ALA A 126 6.82 10.42 11.05
N LYS A 127 7.16 10.49 12.35
CA LYS A 127 8.16 9.60 12.98
C LYS A 127 7.74 8.13 12.94
N THR A 128 6.46 7.84 13.20
CA THR A 128 5.94 6.47 13.19
C THR A 128 5.98 5.88 11.77
N ARG A 129 5.59 6.65 10.75
CA ARG A 129 5.67 6.24 9.34
C ARG A 129 7.11 6.02 8.89
N SER A 130 8.04 6.91 9.25
CA SER A 130 9.47 6.71 8.97
C SER A 130 9.98 5.41 9.59
N SER A 131 9.61 5.14 10.83
CA SER A 131 10.00 3.90 11.51
C SER A 131 9.44 2.63 10.85
N ILE A 132 8.23 2.68 10.27
CA ILE A 132 7.69 1.56 9.47
C ILE A 132 8.58 1.27 8.27
N GLU A 133 9.00 2.31 7.55
CA GLU A 133 9.88 2.15 6.38
C GLU A 133 11.28 1.62 6.78
N GLU A 134 11.80 2.02 7.93
CA GLU A 134 13.06 1.49 8.49
C GLU A 134 12.93 0.00 8.83
N TYR A 135 11.83 -0.45 9.44
CA TYR A 135 11.58 -1.86 9.70
C TYR A 135 11.43 -2.69 8.43
N LYS A 136 10.79 -2.16 7.39
CA LYS A 136 10.72 -2.81 6.07
C LYS A 136 12.12 -3.00 5.46
N LYS A 137 12.97 -1.97 5.55
CA LYS A 137 14.38 -2.06 5.11
C LYS A 137 15.17 -3.07 5.93
N LEU A 138 15.00 -3.06 7.26
CA LEU A 138 15.64 -4.02 8.16
C LEU A 138 15.25 -5.45 7.80
N LYS A 139 13.96 -5.72 7.55
CA LYS A 139 13.50 -7.04 7.13
C LYS A 139 14.21 -7.53 5.86
N GLN A 140 14.32 -6.67 4.85
CA GLN A 140 15.02 -7.01 3.60
C GLN A 140 16.52 -7.25 3.85
N ALA A 141 17.18 -6.45 4.70
CA ALA A 141 18.59 -6.64 5.06
C ALA A 141 18.81 -7.98 5.81
N VAL A 142 17.92 -8.32 6.75
CA VAL A 142 17.97 -9.60 7.49
C VAL A 142 17.80 -10.79 6.53
N ILE A 143 16.83 -10.71 5.61
CA ILE A 143 16.64 -11.76 4.59
C ILE A 143 17.90 -11.88 3.75
N THR A 144 18.37 -10.79 3.14
CA THR A 144 19.56 -10.81 2.28
C THR A 144 20.78 -11.37 3.00
N GLN A 145 21.05 -10.91 4.22
CA GLN A 145 22.17 -11.40 5.02
C GLN A 145 22.06 -12.90 5.28
N ALA A 146 20.90 -13.38 5.70
CA ALA A 146 20.72 -14.79 6.05
C ALA A 146 20.81 -15.71 4.83
N VAL A 147 20.25 -15.31 3.67
CA VAL A 147 20.28 -16.15 2.46
C VAL A 147 21.63 -16.11 1.74
N THR A 148 22.46 -15.07 1.95
CA THR A 148 23.80 -14.98 1.34
C THR A 148 24.91 -15.46 2.26
N LYS A 149 24.84 -15.15 3.57
CA LYS A 149 25.92 -15.42 4.53
C LYS A 149 25.58 -16.51 5.55
N GLY A 150 24.30 -16.94 5.60
CA GLY A 150 23.80 -17.86 6.61
C GLY A 150 23.62 -17.20 7.97
N VAL A 151 23.26 -18.04 8.97
CA VAL A 151 22.97 -17.61 10.35
C VAL A 151 23.95 -18.16 11.39
N ARG A 152 24.93 -18.91 10.96
CA ARG A 152 26.03 -19.40 11.82
C ARG A 152 27.08 -18.32 11.97
N GLY A 153 27.85 -18.34 13.09
CA GLY A 153 28.93 -17.38 13.37
C GLY A 153 29.99 -17.30 12.29
N GLU A 154 31.12 -16.67 12.59
CA GLU A 154 32.24 -16.46 11.67
C GLU A 154 32.67 -17.77 10.98
N ARG A 155 32.77 -17.72 9.65
CA ARG A 155 33.22 -18.83 8.82
C ARG A 155 33.93 -18.30 7.57
N GLU A 156 34.73 -19.17 6.94
CA GLU A 156 35.37 -18.81 5.69
C GLU A 156 34.38 -18.50 4.60
N MET A 157 34.59 -17.39 3.92
CA MET A 157 33.78 -16.90 2.83
C MET A 157 34.51 -17.02 1.51
N ASN A 158 33.80 -17.21 0.42
CA ASN A 158 34.34 -17.20 -0.95
C ASN A 158 33.48 -16.27 -1.82
N ASP A 159 34.08 -15.64 -2.79
CA ASP A 159 33.35 -14.91 -3.82
C ASP A 159 32.42 -15.88 -4.56
N SER A 160 31.16 -15.47 -4.68
CA SER A 160 30.14 -16.23 -5.40
C SER A 160 30.29 -16.19 -6.91
N GLY A 161 31.04 -15.23 -7.44
CA GLY A 161 31.08 -14.90 -8.87
C GLY A 161 29.84 -14.21 -9.41
N VAL A 162 28.91 -13.78 -8.52
CA VAL A 162 27.70 -13.07 -8.87
C VAL A 162 27.69 -11.74 -8.12
N GLU A 163 27.79 -10.63 -8.84
CA GLU A 163 28.01 -9.28 -8.29
C GLU A 163 27.02 -8.90 -7.17
N TRP A 164 25.72 -9.10 -7.40
CA TRP A 164 24.68 -8.75 -6.43
C TRP A 164 24.58 -9.70 -5.22
N ILE A 165 25.20 -10.90 -5.26
CA ILE A 165 25.29 -11.82 -4.12
C ILE A 165 26.53 -11.51 -3.28
N GLY A 166 27.65 -11.20 -3.93
CA GLY A 166 28.94 -11.00 -3.29
C GLY A 166 29.52 -12.30 -2.71
N GLU A 167 29.98 -12.25 -1.45
CA GLU A 167 30.57 -13.40 -0.78
C GLU A 167 29.53 -14.34 -0.17
N ILE A 168 29.80 -15.65 -0.28
CA ILE A 168 28.98 -16.73 0.32
C ILE A 168 29.88 -17.64 1.16
N PRO A 169 29.33 -18.42 2.10
CA PRO A 169 30.09 -19.39 2.87
C PRO A 169 30.76 -20.43 2.01
N ARG A 170 32.02 -20.73 2.37
CA ARG A 170 32.76 -21.79 1.71
C ARG A 170 31.98 -23.10 1.76
N GLY A 171 31.89 -23.75 0.60
CA GLY A 171 31.15 -25.00 0.42
C GLY A 171 29.69 -24.83 -0.03
N TRP A 172 29.16 -23.61 -0.07
CA TRP A 172 27.91 -23.35 -0.78
C TRP A 172 28.20 -23.32 -2.30
N LYS A 173 27.19 -23.74 -3.08
CA LYS A 173 27.30 -23.76 -4.55
C LYS A 173 26.26 -22.81 -5.12
N ILE A 174 26.63 -22.07 -6.15
CA ILE A 174 25.66 -21.29 -6.95
C ILE A 174 25.09 -22.18 -8.04
N ALA A 175 23.78 -22.18 -8.18
CA ALA A 175 23.11 -22.88 -9.26
C ALA A 175 21.75 -22.23 -9.64
N PRO A 176 21.34 -22.32 -10.90
CA PRO A 176 20.02 -21.88 -11.35
C PRO A 176 18.90 -22.66 -10.66
N MET A 177 17.81 -21.97 -10.33
CA MET A 177 16.64 -22.57 -9.64
C MET A 177 16.03 -23.76 -10.38
N LYS A 178 16.14 -23.80 -11.72
CA LYS A 178 15.62 -24.90 -12.56
C LYS A 178 16.06 -26.31 -12.11
N HIS A 179 17.20 -26.42 -11.44
CA HIS A 179 17.71 -27.70 -10.94
C HIS A 179 16.97 -28.20 -9.69
N PHE A 180 16.25 -27.34 -9.00
CA PHE A 180 15.66 -27.60 -7.67
C PHE A 180 14.15 -27.51 -7.66
N ILE A 181 13.55 -26.80 -8.64
CA ILE A 181 12.12 -26.53 -8.68
C ILE A 181 11.42 -27.17 -9.88
N ASP A 182 10.14 -27.44 -9.66
CA ASP A 182 9.12 -27.67 -10.69
C ASP A 182 8.26 -26.42 -10.79
N ILE A 183 8.26 -25.78 -11.95
CA ILE A 183 7.48 -24.58 -12.20
C ILE A 183 6.38 -24.86 -13.22
N LEU A 184 5.14 -24.49 -12.89
CA LEU A 184 3.98 -24.66 -13.76
C LEU A 184 3.34 -23.28 -13.99
N PRO A 185 3.37 -22.73 -15.21
CA PRO A 185 2.56 -21.55 -15.54
C PRO A 185 1.08 -21.90 -15.52
N GLY A 186 0.23 -20.94 -15.13
CA GLY A 186 -1.20 -21.16 -15.01
C GLY A 186 -1.92 -21.37 -16.35
N TYR A 187 -3.05 -22.03 -16.30
CA TYR A 187 -3.87 -22.36 -17.45
C TYR A 187 -4.60 -21.11 -18.00
N ALA A 188 -4.70 -21.02 -19.32
CA ALA A 188 -5.39 -19.93 -20.00
C ALA A 188 -6.90 -20.22 -20.09
N PHE A 189 -7.60 -20.03 -18.97
CA PHE A 189 -9.06 -20.13 -18.97
C PHE A 189 -9.68 -19.00 -19.80
N SER A 190 -10.77 -19.33 -20.53
CA SER A 190 -11.53 -18.33 -21.28
C SER A 190 -12.31 -17.41 -20.31
N SER A 191 -12.18 -16.10 -20.47
CA SER A 191 -12.92 -15.15 -19.64
C SER A 191 -14.43 -15.18 -19.82
N ASN A 192 -14.91 -15.72 -20.97
CA ASN A 192 -16.35 -15.89 -21.22
C ASN A 192 -16.98 -16.98 -20.33
N ASP A 193 -16.14 -17.87 -19.78
CA ASP A 193 -16.55 -18.98 -18.94
C ASP A 193 -16.41 -18.70 -17.44
N PHE A 194 -16.11 -17.43 -17.08
CA PHE A 194 -15.98 -17.04 -15.68
C PHE A 194 -17.33 -16.79 -15.03
N SER A 195 -17.49 -17.30 -13.81
CA SER A 195 -18.62 -17.01 -12.92
C SER A 195 -18.16 -16.10 -11.77
N SER A 196 -19.04 -15.20 -11.32
CA SER A 196 -18.87 -14.41 -10.10
C SER A 196 -19.46 -15.07 -8.85
N GLU A 197 -20.37 -16.05 -9.03
CA GLU A 197 -21.18 -16.60 -7.95
C GLU A 197 -20.73 -18.01 -7.57
N ASP A 198 -20.72 -18.95 -8.52
CA ASP A 198 -20.53 -20.38 -8.28
C ASP A 198 -19.27 -20.92 -8.96
N GLY A 199 -18.69 -21.97 -8.37
CA GLY A 199 -17.58 -22.72 -8.93
C GLY A 199 -16.28 -22.62 -8.12
N ILE A 200 -15.22 -23.19 -8.67
CA ILE A 200 -13.89 -23.21 -8.03
C ILE A 200 -13.19 -21.87 -8.28
N PRO A 201 -12.69 -21.18 -7.24
CA PRO A 201 -11.94 -19.94 -7.38
C PRO A 201 -10.72 -20.08 -8.31
N LEU A 202 -10.52 -19.09 -9.17
CA LEU A 202 -9.36 -18.97 -10.05
C LEU A 202 -8.35 -18.02 -9.44
N LEU A 203 -7.15 -18.50 -9.15
CA LEU A 203 -6.06 -17.67 -8.63
C LEU A 203 -5.45 -16.84 -9.77
N ARG A 204 -5.79 -15.56 -9.80
CA ARG A 204 -5.27 -14.57 -10.77
C ARG A 204 -4.06 -13.84 -10.22
N GLY A 205 -3.30 -13.18 -11.12
CA GLY A 205 -2.23 -12.28 -10.69
C GLY A 205 -2.65 -11.27 -9.63
N ILE A 206 -3.84 -10.67 -9.71
CA ILE A 206 -4.35 -9.70 -8.74
C ILE A 206 -4.54 -10.29 -7.32
N ASN A 207 -4.81 -11.58 -7.25
CA ASN A 207 -5.04 -12.28 -5.98
C ASN A 207 -3.73 -12.61 -5.23
N VAL A 208 -2.58 -12.66 -5.94
CA VAL A 208 -1.29 -12.93 -5.29
C VAL A 208 -0.74 -11.62 -4.73
N GLY A 209 -0.69 -11.48 -3.42
CA GLY A 209 -0.06 -10.38 -2.70
C GLY A 209 1.39 -10.69 -2.31
N VAL A 210 1.92 -9.92 -1.36
CA VAL A 210 3.21 -10.18 -0.71
C VAL A 210 2.94 -11.00 0.54
N ASN A 211 3.35 -12.27 0.52
CA ASN A 211 3.11 -13.25 1.58
C ASN A 211 1.62 -13.46 1.96
N GLU A 212 0.71 -13.17 1.04
CA GLU A 212 -0.73 -13.36 1.26
C GLU A 212 -1.48 -13.66 -0.04
N ILE A 213 -2.60 -14.33 0.06
CA ILE A 213 -3.57 -14.49 -1.03
C ILE A 213 -4.82 -13.68 -0.68
N ARG A 214 -5.26 -12.84 -1.63
CA ARG A 214 -6.42 -11.94 -1.51
C ARG A 214 -7.55 -12.40 -2.42
N TRP A 215 -8.72 -12.59 -1.87
CA TRP A 215 -9.89 -13.08 -2.59
C TRP A 215 -10.98 -12.01 -2.79
N ASP A 216 -10.65 -10.73 -2.62
CA ASP A 216 -11.61 -9.62 -2.70
C ASP A 216 -12.29 -9.50 -4.07
N GLU A 217 -11.54 -9.78 -5.14
CA GLU A 217 -12.05 -9.82 -6.51
C GLU A 217 -11.89 -11.22 -7.09
N THR A 218 -12.79 -12.12 -6.71
CA THR A 218 -12.71 -13.54 -7.11
C THR A 218 -13.57 -13.81 -8.33
N VAL A 219 -12.98 -14.45 -9.34
CA VAL A 219 -13.69 -15.13 -10.43
C VAL A 219 -13.56 -16.62 -10.26
N ARG A 220 -14.53 -17.38 -10.76
CA ARG A 220 -14.67 -18.82 -10.50
C ARG A 220 -14.84 -19.59 -11.81
N TRP A 221 -14.43 -20.86 -11.78
CA TRP A 221 -14.64 -21.81 -12.84
C TRP A 221 -15.85 -22.69 -12.50
N ASN A 222 -16.90 -22.60 -13.31
CA ASN A 222 -18.17 -23.31 -13.09
C ASN A 222 -18.43 -24.38 -14.17
N HIS A 223 -17.38 -25.04 -14.64
CA HIS A 223 -17.47 -26.11 -15.63
C HIS A 223 -16.80 -27.40 -15.11
N PRO A 224 -17.09 -28.56 -15.70
CA PRO A 224 -16.46 -29.82 -15.31
C PRO A 224 -14.94 -29.76 -15.39
N ILE A 225 -14.28 -30.37 -14.41
CA ILE A 225 -12.82 -30.42 -14.32
C ILE A 225 -12.35 -31.60 -15.19
N SER A 226 -11.71 -31.30 -16.33
CA SER A 226 -11.00 -32.29 -17.13
C SER A 226 -9.68 -32.68 -16.43
N LYS A 227 -9.11 -33.84 -16.81
CA LYS A 227 -7.77 -34.26 -16.32
C LYS A 227 -6.69 -33.18 -16.57
N GLN A 228 -6.81 -32.46 -17.68
CA GLN A 228 -5.89 -31.35 -17.99
C GLN A 228 -6.07 -30.22 -17.00
N ILE A 229 -7.29 -29.76 -16.73
CA ILE A 229 -7.57 -28.66 -15.79
C ILE A 229 -7.20 -29.09 -14.36
N ASP A 230 -7.41 -30.32 -13.97
CA ASP A 230 -7.06 -30.82 -12.64
C ASP A 230 -5.56 -30.70 -12.33
N SER A 231 -4.70 -30.78 -13.35
CA SER A 231 -3.26 -30.55 -13.16
C SER A 231 -2.90 -29.15 -12.66
N PHE A 232 -3.81 -28.18 -12.80
CA PHE A 232 -3.70 -26.82 -12.30
C PHE A 232 -4.36 -26.61 -10.94
N SER A 233 -4.88 -27.65 -10.31
CA SER A 233 -5.35 -27.61 -8.93
C SER A 233 -4.19 -27.35 -7.98
N LEU A 234 -4.36 -26.34 -7.14
CA LEU A 234 -3.35 -25.97 -6.14
C LEU A 234 -3.49 -26.80 -4.87
N LYS A 235 -2.41 -26.93 -4.13
CA LYS A 235 -2.31 -27.68 -2.88
C LYS A 235 -1.72 -26.79 -1.77
N VAL A 236 -1.94 -27.20 -0.53
CA VAL A 236 -1.28 -26.54 0.62
C VAL A 236 0.24 -26.56 0.42
N ASN A 237 0.89 -25.48 0.75
CA ASN A 237 2.33 -25.24 0.57
C ASN A 237 2.82 -25.10 -0.88
N ASP A 238 1.94 -25.04 -1.88
CA ASP A 238 2.34 -24.57 -3.20
C ASP A 238 2.81 -23.12 -3.09
N LEU A 239 3.99 -22.82 -3.63
CA LEU A 239 4.49 -21.45 -3.74
C LEU A 239 3.99 -20.88 -5.07
N VAL A 240 3.33 -19.70 -5.02
CA VAL A 240 2.79 -19.03 -6.21
C VAL A 240 3.41 -17.66 -6.39
N VAL A 241 3.67 -17.29 -7.65
CA VAL A 241 4.29 -16.02 -8.04
C VAL A 241 3.43 -15.33 -9.08
N GLY A 242 3.11 -14.06 -8.85
CA GLY A 242 2.47 -13.19 -9.84
C GLY A 242 3.47 -12.76 -10.90
N LEU A 243 3.20 -13.09 -12.17
CA LEU A 243 4.11 -12.82 -13.29
C LEU A 243 3.97 -11.40 -13.85
N ASP A 244 2.77 -10.80 -13.75
CA ASP A 244 2.53 -9.41 -14.14
C ASP A 244 2.66 -8.49 -12.94
N ARG A 245 3.35 -7.35 -13.12
CA ARG A 245 3.66 -6.42 -12.02
C ARG A 245 4.17 -7.19 -10.78
N PRO A 246 5.22 -7.98 -10.93
CA PRO A 246 5.68 -8.88 -9.87
C PRO A 246 6.12 -8.16 -8.61
N TRP A 247 6.42 -6.86 -8.72
CA TRP A 247 6.78 -5.99 -7.60
C TRP A 247 5.71 -4.93 -7.38
N ILE A 248 5.30 -4.79 -6.14
CA ILE A 248 4.45 -3.71 -5.63
C ILE A 248 5.21 -2.98 -4.51
N SER A 249 4.61 -1.90 -3.97
CA SER A 249 5.25 -1.11 -2.90
C SER A 249 5.75 -1.94 -1.71
N ASP A 250 5.04 -3.03 -1.41
CA ASP A 250 5.31 -3.85 -0.22
C ASP A 250 6.27 -5.03 -0.49
N GLY A 251 6.66 -5.28 -1.76
CA GLY A 251 7.61 -6.33 -2.13
C GLY A 251 7.21 -7.15 -3.36
N THR A 252 7.80 -8.32 -3.49
CA THR A 252 7.52 -9.27 -4.58
C THR A 252 6.20 -10.00 -4.33
N ARG A 253 5.37 -10.13 -5.37
CA ARG A 253 4.10 -10.88 -5.33
C ARG A 253 4.37 -12.37 -5.34
N VAL A 254 4.71 -12.89 -4.19
CA VAL A 254 4.98 -14.30 -3.92
C VAL A 254 4.32 -14.72 -2.62
N SER A 255 3.65 -15.87 -2.62
CA SER A 255 2.92 -16.36 -1.44
C SER A 255 2.77 -17.86 -1.44
N PHE A 256 2.59 -18.44 -0.26
CA PHE A 256 2.18 -19.84 -0.11
C PHE A 256 0.68 -19.99 -0.15
N ILE A 257 0.21 -21.07 -0.77
CA ILE A 257 -1.17 -21.51 -0.67
C ILE A 257 -1.39 -22.17 0.68
N SER A 258 -2.35 -21.66 1.43
CA SER A 258 -2.77 -22.19 2.73
C SER A 258 -4.07 -23.00 2.61
N LYS A 259 -4.44 -23.70 3.67
CA LYS A 259 -5.67 -24.49 3.70
C LYS A 259 -6.94 -23.65 3.45
N LYS A 260 -6.95 -22.39 3.88
CA LYS A 260 -8.10 -21.46 3.69
C LYS A 260 -8.29 -21.05 2.22
N ASP A 261 -7.25 -21.19 1.39
CA ASP A 261 -7.27 -20.78 -0.01
C ASP A 261 -7.75 -21.86 -0.96
N LEU A 262 -8.01 -23.06 -0.43
CA LEU A 262 -8.44 -24.23 -1.19
C LEU A 262 -9.96 -24.49 -1.09
N PRO A 263 -10.57 -25.07 -2.14
CA PRO A 263 -9.98 -25.41 -3.43
C PRO A 263 -9.79 -24.20 -4.33
N CYS A 264 -8.71 -24.16 -5.12
CA CYS A 264 -8.52 -23.15 -6.15
C CYS A 264 -7.70 -23.68 -7.34
N LEU A 265 -7.87 -23.06 -8.51
CA LEU A 265 -7.18 -23.39 -9.75
C LEU A 265 -6.21 -22.28 -10.15
N LEU A 266 -5.06 -22.65 -10.71
CA LEU A 266 -4.02 -21.75 -11.16
C LEU A 266 -4.36 -21.15 -12.52
N LEU A 267 -4.64 -19.83 -12.58
CA LEU A 267 -4.93 -19.13 -13.83
C LEU A 267 -3.66 -18.47 -14.41
N GLN A 268 -3.65 -18.26 -15.73
CA GLN A 268 -2.56 -17.58 -16.45
C GLN A 268 -2.09 -16.29 -15.76
N ARG A 269 -0.84 -15.88 -15.98
CA ARG A 269 -0.17 -14.76 -15.32
C ARG A 269 0.20 -14.99 -13.85
N VAL A 270 0.04 -16.23 -13.39
CA VAL A 270 0.59 -16.73 -12.13
C VAL A 270 1.31 -18.03 -12.46
N CYS A 271 2.39 -18.34 -11.74
CA CYS A 271 2.99 -19.66 -11.78
C CYS A 271 3.01 -20.29 -10.38
N ARG A 272 2.99 -21.64 -10.36
CA ARG A 272 3.18 -22.45 -9.17
C ARG A 272 4.60 -23.01 -9.17
N ILE A 273 5.23 -23.02 -8.02
CA ILE A 273 6.55 -23.61 -7.79
C ILE A 273 6.43 -24.70 -6.73
N ARG A 274 7.02 -25.87 -7.00
CA ARG A 274 7.23 -27.00 -6.08
C ARG A 274 8.68 -27.43 -6.10
N ILE A 275 9.15 -28.09 -5.06
CA ILE A 275 10.51 -28.63 -4.99
C ILE A 275 10.57 -29.99 -5.70
N ARG A 276 11.68 -30.25 -6.42
CA ARG A 276 11.98 -31.51 -7.09
C ARG A 276 12.99 -32.41 -6.33
N CYS A 277 13.71 -31.86 -5.37
CA CYS A 277 14.81 -32.53 -4.68
C CYS A 277 14.80 -32.19 -3.19
N ASP A 278 15.76 -32.73 -2.45
CA ASP A 278 15.94 -32.40 -1.02
C ASP A 278 16.32 -30.93 -0.84
N SER A 279 15.30 -30.07 -0.72
CA SER A 279 15.41 -28.63 -0.49
C SER A 279 14.21 -28.15 0.31
N ASP A 280 14.36 -27.04 1.01
CA ASP A 280 13.26 -26.37 1.72
C ASP A 280 12.60 -25.35 0.78
N ILE A 281 11.28 -25.48 0.53
CA ILE A 281 10.56 -24.55 -0.36
C ILE A 281 10.60 -23.10 0.17
N ARG A 282 10.74 -22.90 1.49
CA ARG A 282 10.90 -21.58 2.10
C ARG A 282 12.21 -20.91 1.67
N TRP A 283 13.27 -21.70 1.35
CA TRP A 283 14.51 -21.17 0.78
C TRP A 283 14.25 -20.47 -0.55
N ILE A 284 13.48 -21.09 -1.43
CA ILE A 284 13.06 -20.47 -2.70
C ILE A 284 12.22 -19.23 -2.47
N TYR A 285 11.27 -19.30 -1.51
CA TYR A 285 10.43 -18.15 -1.13
C TYR A 285 11.28 -16.95 -0.70
N TYR A 286 12.26 -17.14 0.20
CA TYR A 286 13.10 -16.04 0.69
C TYR A 286 13.96 -15.43 -0.41
N TRP A 287 14.45 -16.20 -1.35
CA TRP A 287 15.17 -15.68 -2.51
C TRP A 287 14.25 -14.89 -3.45
N LEU A 288 13.05 -15.36 -3.72
CA LEU A 288 12.08 -14.64 -4.58
C LEU A 288 11.49 -13.40 -3.91
N SER A 289 11.38 -13.38 -2.58
CA SER A 289 10.88 -12.23 -1.81
C SER A 289 11.95 -11.19 -1.50
N GLY A 290 13.23 -11.54 -1.64
CA GLY A 290 14.37 -10.66 -1.41
C GLY A 290 14.62 -9.68 -2.57
N ASN A 291 15.35 -8.60 -2.27
CA ASN A 291 15.70 -7.57 -3.26
C ASN A 291 16.57 -8.11 -4.40
N GLY A 292 17.43 -9.10 -4.14
CA GLY A 292 18.33 -9.68 -5.13
C GLY A 292 17.60 -10.24 -6.36
N PHE A 293 16.40 -10.80 -6.20
CA PHE A 293 15.59 -11.25 -7.34
C PHE A 293 15.16 -10.08 -8.23
N LYS A 294 14.74 -8.97 -7.65
CA LYS A 294 14.38 -7.75 -8.39
C LYS A 294 15.61 -7.16 -9.09
N GLU A 295 16.72 -7.05 -8.38
CA GLU A 295 17.98 -6.48 -8.90
C GLU A 295 18.52 -7.29 -10.08
N SER A 296 18.49 -8.62 -10.00
CA SER A 296 18.95 -9.50 -11.09
C SER A 296 18.17 -9.33 -12.40
N LEU A 297 16.91 -8.89 -12.32
CA LEU A 297 16.04 -8.72 -13.49
C LEU A 297 15.99 -7.28 -14.01
N THR A 298 16.26 -6.27 -13.18
CA THR A 298 16.23 -4.86 -13.59
C THR A 298 17.39 -4.49 -14.53
N THR A 299 18.50 -5.19 -14.50
CA THR A 299 19.61 -5.03 -15.45
C THR A 299 19.24 -5.44 -16.88
N GLU A 300 18.20 -6.26 -17.06
CA GLU A 300 17.76 -6.75 -18.38
C GLU A 300 16.57 -5.96 -18.97
N THR A 301 15.90 -5.12 -18.17
CA THR A 301 14.66 -4.43 -18.59
C THR A 301 14.87 -2.94 -18.80
N THR A 302 15.32 -2.56 -20.00
CA THR A 302 15.26 -1.18 -20.50
C THR A 302 13.99 -1.01 -21.37
N GLY A 303 12.85 -0.59 -20.77
CA GLY A 303 11.64 -0.31 -21.56
C GLY A 303 10.42 0.11 -20.69
N ILE A 304 9.54 0.91 -21.30
CA ILE A 304 8.35 1.58 -20.67
C ILE A 304 7.15 0.62 -20.48
N SER A 305 7.33 -0.67 -20.59
CA SER A 305 6.25 -1.66 -20.47
C SER A 305 5.98 -2.05 -19.02
N VAL A 306 4.74 -2.44 -18.73
CA VAL A 306 4.36 -3.02 -17.42
C VAL A 306 5.32 -4.18 -17.13
N PRO A 307 6.04 -4.18 -16.00
CA PRO A 307 6.98 -5.25 -15.69
C PRO A 307 6.30 -6.61 -15.72
N HIS A 308 6.82 -7.51 -16.55
CA HIS A 308 6.38 -8.89 -16.64
C HIS A 308 7.60 -9.79 -16.50
N ILE A 309 7.50 -10.85 -15.70
CA ILE A 309 8.52 -11.88 -15.59
C ILE A 309 8.03 -13.19 -16.19
N SER A 310 8.93 -13.89 -16.85
CA SER A 310 8.67 -15.21 -17.39
C SER A 310 9.08 -16.31 -16.40
N THR A 311 8.47 -17.47 -16.50
CA THR A 311 8.90 -18.67 -15.76
C THR A 311 10.36 -19.02 -16.04
N LYS A 312 10.82 -18.79 -17.27
CA LYS A 312 12.23 -19.03 -17.67
C LYS A 312 13.22 -18.14 -16.91
N GLN A 313 12.87 -16.87 -16.64
CA GLN A 313 13.71 -15.99 -15.83
C GLN A 313 13.79 -16.48 -14.37
N ILE A 314 12.67 -16.98 -13.80
CA ILE A 314 12.69 -17.61 -12.47
C ILE A 314 13.56 -18.87 -12.49
N GLU A 315 13.44 -19.72 -13.50
CA GLU A 315 14.25 -20.94 -13.64
C GLU A 315 15.75 -20.66 -13.77
N GLN A 316 16.13 -19.57 -14.45
CA GLN A 316 17.51 -19.16 -14.66
C GLN A 316 18.09 -18.38 -13.49
N PHE A 317 17.27 -17.89 -12.58
CA PHE A 317 17.73 -17.16 -11.42
C PHE A 317 18.67 -18.02 -10.57
N SER A 318 19.94 -17.65 -10.52
CA SER A 318 21.00 -18.41 -9.83
C SER A 318 21.10 -17.96 -8.38
N ILE A 319 21.04 -18.90 -7.47
CA ILE A 319 21.10 -18.68 -6.02
C ILE A 319 22.09 -19.62 -5.33
N PRO A 320 22.61 -19.25 -4.15
CA PRO A 320 23.36 -20.17 -3.32
C PRO A 320 22.50 -21.34 -2.83
N PHE A 321 23.12 -22.52 -2.82
CA PHE A 321 22.48 -23.75 -2.38
C PHE A 321 23.29 -24.43 -1.28
N PRO A 322 23.01 -24.15 0.01
CA PRO A 322 23.54 -24.93 1.12
C PRO A 322 22.83 -26.29 1.21
N LYS A 323 23.32 -27.18 2.09
CA LYS A 323 22.66 -28.44 2.40
C LYS A 323 21.24 -28.15 2.95
N GLN A 324 20.29 -29.05 2.68
CA GLN A 324 18.88 -28.89 3.12
C GLN A 324 18.75 -28.57 4.63
N SER A 325 19.52 -29.27 5.49
CA SER A 325 19.50 -29.01 6.94
C SER A 325 19.90 -27.58 7.29
N GLU A 326 20.81 -26.98 6.53
CA GLU A 326 21.22 -25.58 6.73
C GLU A 326 20.18 -24.62 6.14
N GLN A 327 19.58 -24.95 4.97
CA GLN A 327 18.45 -24.20 4.45
C GLN A 327 17.32 -24.10 5.48
N SER A 328 16.93 -25.22 6.08
CA SER A 328 15.86 -25.24 7.09
C SER A 328 16.21 -24.42 8.33
N GLN A 329 17.45 -24.50 8.83
CA GLN A 329 17.90 -23.66 9.95
C GLN A 329 17.81 -22.15 9.63
N ILE A 330 18.21 -21.75 8.42
CA ILE A 330 18.11 -20.36 7.97
C ILE A 330 16.65 -19.95 7.81
N CYS A 331 15.83 -20.81 7.22
CA CYS A 331 14.40 -20.54 7.06
C CYS A 331 13.68 -20.39 8.42
N ASP A 332 13.95 -21.28 9.39
CA ASP A 332 13.39 -21.19 10.74
C ASP A 332 13.79 -19.88 11.44
N TYR A 333 15.04 -19.46 11.30
CA TYR A 333 15.51 -18.16 11.79
C TYR A 333 14.78 -17.00 11.11
N LEU A 334 14.63 -17.05 9.77
CA LEU A 334 13.97 -16.01 9.00
C LEU A 334 12.47 -15.95 9.30
N ASP A 335 11.81 -17.10 9.42
CA ASP A 335 10.39 -17.16 9.81
C ASP A 335 10.16 -16.45 11.15
N ALA A 336 11.00 -16.74 12.16
CA ALA A 336 10.91 -16.10 13.46
C ALA A 336 11.20 -14.59 13.41
N LYS A 337 12.29 -14.20 12.73
CA LYS A 337 12.70 -12.79 12.65
C LYS A 337 11.76 -11.93 11.81
N CYS A 338 11.29 -12.46 10.67
CA CYS A 338 10.31 -11.76 9.85
C CYS A 338 8.98 -11.59 10.59
N ALA A 339 8.51 -12.63 11.29
CA ALA A 339 7.29 -12.53 12.10
C ALA A 339 7.41 -11.49 13.23
N GLU A 340 8.57 -11.41 13.91
CA GLU A 340 8.86 -10.37 14.89
C GLU A 340 8.76 -8.97 14.30
N ILE A 341 9.45 -8.74 13.16
CA ILE A 341 9.46 -7.44 12.47
C ILE A 341 8.06 -7.09 11.93
N ASP A 342 7.35 -8.04 11.33
CA ASP A 342 5.98 -7.82 10.82
C ASP A 342 5.02 -7.48 11.95
N GLY A 343 5.18 -8.11 13.13
CA GLY A 343 4.42 -7.77 14.33
C GLY A 343 4.69 -6.32 14.81
N LEU A 344 5.93 -5.84 14.72
CA LEU A 344 6.27 -4.44 15.05
C LEU A 344 5.70 -3.47 14.02
N ILE A 345 5.75 -3.79 12.72
CA ILE A 345 5.15 -2.99 11.66
C ILE A 345 3.64 -2.87 11.89
N ALA A 346 2.95 -4.00 12.10
CA ALA A 346 1.49 -4.00 12.33
C ALA A 346 1.07 -3.15 13.54
N LYS A 347 1.82 -3.21 14.66
CA LYS A 347 1.57 -2.35 15.82
C LYS A 347 1.73 -0.87 15.49
N LYS A 348 2.74 -0.51 14.69
CA LYS A 348 2.97 0.89 14.27
C LYS A 348 1.91 1.37 13.28
N GLU A 349 1.45 0.53 12.37
CA GLU A 349 0.34 0.84 11.46
C GLU A 349 -0.96 1.06 12.22
N GLN A 350 -1.21 0.27 13.26
CA GLN A 350 -2.34 0.47 14.16
C GLN A 350 -2.23 1.80 14.91
N LEU A 351 -1.04 2.13 15.45
CA LEU A 351 -0.78 3.42 16.10
C LEU A 351 -1.02 4.60 15.16
N VAL A 352 -0.63 4.50 13.88
CA VAL A 352 -0.93 5.54 12.87
C VAL A 352 -2.43 5.76 12.74
N LYS A 353 -3.23 4.69 12.63
CA LYS A 353 -4.70 4.78 12.55
C LYS A 353 -5.31 5.42 13.81
N GLU A 354 -4.81 5.04 14.98
CA GLU A 354 -5.27 5.60 16.25
C GLU A 354 -4.94 7.09 16.39
N LEU A 355 -3.72 7.51 16.03
CA LEU A 355 -3.33 8.92 16.04
C LEU A 355 -4.14 9.76 15.05
N GLU A 356 -4.40 9.25 13.84
CA GLU A 356 -5.26 9.93 12.86
C GLU A 356 -6.71 10.06 13.36
N SER A 357 -7.24 9.03 14.02
CA SER A 357 -8.57 9.05 14.61
C SER A 357 -8.62 10.02 15.80
N TYR A 358 -7.63 9.96 16.68
CA TYR A 358 -7.52 10.86 17.83
C TYR A 358 -7.45 12.33 17.39
N LYS A 359 -6.62 12.64 16.39
CA LYS A 359 -6.54 14.01 15.83
C LYS A 359 -7.90 14.53 15.37
N LYS A 360 -8.68 13.69 14.67
CA LYS A 360 -10.03 14.06 14.21
C LYS A 360 -10.99 14.29 15.37
N SER A 361 -10.96 13.43 16.39
CA SER A 361 -11.80 13.57 17.58
C SER A 361 -11.44 14.83 18.38
N LEU A 362 -10.15 15.05 18.61
CA LEU A 362 -9.63 16.22 19.31
C LEU A 362 -10.11 17.53 18.66
N ILE A 363 -9.91 17.66 17.34
CA ILE A 363 -10.37 18.84 16.61
C ILE A 363 -11.88 19.03 16.80
N TYR A 364 -12.66 17.95 16.61
CA TYR A 364 -14.12 18.01 16.76
C TYR A 364 -14.55 18.43 18.17
N GLU A 365 -14.02 17.81 19.20
CA GLU A 365 -14.37 18.09 20.59
C GLU A 365 -14.04 19.53 20.99
N VAL A 366 -12.87 20.03 20.59
CA VAL A 366 -12.42 21.37 20.95
C VAL A 366 -13.19 22.44 20.21
N VAL A 367 -13.37 22.33 18.87
CA VAL A 367 -14.08 23.38 18.10
C VAL A 367 -15.57 23.41 18.39
N THR A 368 -16.15 22.34 18.96
CA THR A 368 -17.57 22.29 19.33
C THR A 368 -17.81 22.56 20.82
N GLY A 369 -16.78 22.92 21.59
CA GLY A 369 -16.88 23.22 23.02
C GLY A 369 -17.16 21.97 23.88
N LYS A 370 -16.99 20.73 23.35
CA LYS A 370 -17.10 19.51 24.13
C LYS A 370 -15.89 19.22 25.00
N ARG A 371 -14.79 19.88 24.68
CA ARG A 371 -13.55 19.90 25.46
C ARG A 371 -13.09 21.33 25.63
N GLU A 372 -12.96 21.75 26.86
CA GLU A 372 -12.43 23.08 27.23
C GLU A 372 -10.91 23.14 27.05
N VAL A 373 -10.38 24.33 26.67
CA VAL A 373 -8.97 24.62 26.43
C VAL A 373 -8.55 25.99 26.98
#